data_8219e63e03865eea73b6faa53b13344e
#
_entry.id   8219e63e03865eea73b6faa53b13344e
#
_cell.length_a   1.000
_cell.length_b   1.000
_cell.length_c   1.000
_cell.angle_alpha   90.00
_cell.angle_beta   90.00
_cell.angle_gamma   90.00
#
_symmetry.space_group_name_H-M   'P 1'
#
loop_
_entity.id
_entity.type
_entity.pdbx_description
1 polymer ?
#
loop_
_entity_poly.entity_id
_entity_poly.type
_entity_poly.pdbx_seq_one_letter_code
_entity_poly.pdbx_strand_id
1 'polypeptide(L)'
;YVTTTEFGALVDKAALVLGQPGLMTLLEVSASGRPFVRLPPQNVAGVVQTTGFNRIQGEIASVSWPEGVIDHDYLEYLRAEGESVANAYCYAVLNSFTAGLAWDNNILYDEVLQAIDDALAIPSIIRRNFASRTGDRGAEQVAQYVRQEICKAM
;
A
#
# COMPACT_ATOMS: atom_id res chain seq x y z
N TYR A 1 -14.36 -13.50 6.00
CA TYR A 1 -14.30 -12.29 5.16
C TYR A 1 -14.83 -11.11 5.98
N VAL A 2 -14.16 -9.97 5.91
CA VAL A 2 -14.54 -8.73 6.58
C VAL A 2 -15.09 -7.79 5.52
N THR A 3 -16.22 -7.17 5.77
CA THR A 3 -16.77 -6.13 4.87
C THR A 3 -15.97 -4.85 4.97
N THR A 4 -16.08 -3.96 4.00
CA THR A 4 -15.40 -2.65 4.02
C THR A 4 -15.74 -1.84 5.28
N THR A 5 -17.01 -1.86 5.70
CA THR A 5 -17.44 -1.16 6.93
C THR A 5 -16.82 -1.75 8.19
N GLU A 6 -16.75 -3.08 8.28
CA GLU A 6 -16.11 -3.76 9.40
C GLU A 6 -14.60 -3.52 9.40
N PHE A 7 -13.96 -3.49 8.23
CA PHE A 7 -12.53 -3.18 8.11
C PHE A 7 -12.22 -1.77 8.64
N GLY A 8 -12.96 -0.75 8.21
CA GLY A 8 -12.81 0.62 8.73
C GLY A 8 -12.97 0.67 10.25
N ALA A 9 -13.99 0.00 10.81
CA ALA A 9 -14.20 -0.05 12.25
C ALA A 9 -13.07 -0.77 13.02
N LEU A 10 -12.41 -1.77 12.41
CA LEU A 10 -11.23 -2.43 12.97
C LEU A 10 -10.02 -1.51 12.92
N VAL A 11 -9.79 -0.82 11.80
CA VAL A 11 -8.72 0.17 11.66
C VAL A 11 -8.86 1.26 12.72
N ASP A 12 -10.05 1.81 12.93
CA ASP A 12 -10.28 2.87 13.91
C ASP A 12 -9.99 2.45 15.35
N LYS A 13 -10.10 1.18 15.67
CA LYS A 13 -9.81 0.63 17.01
C LYS A 13 -8.38 0.11 17.16
N ALA A 14 -7.66 -0.08 16.07
CA ALA A 14 -6.32 -0.64 16.10
C ALA A 14 -5.32 0.33 16.74
N ALA A 15 -4.42 -0.18 17.55
CA ALA A 15 -3.25 0.58 18.01
C ALA A 15 -2.22 0.76 16.88
N LEU A 16 -2.12 -0.23 16.01
CA LEU A 16 -1.23 -0.31 14.87
C LEU A 16 -1.88 -1.18 13.81
N VAL A 17 -1.69 -0.86 12.53
CA VAL A 17 -2.11 -1.67 11.40
C VAL A 17 -0.87 -2.18 10.67
N LEU A 18 -0.82 -3.48 10.37
CA LEU A 18 0.16 -4.07 9.47
C LEU A 18 -0.57 -4.61 8.25
N GLY A 19 -0.11 -4.29 7.07
CA GLY A 19 -0.78 -4.78 5.88
C GLY A 19 -0.07 -4.50 4.57
N GLN A 20 -0.57 -5.16 3.54
CA GLN A 20 -0.14 -4.94 2.17
C GLN A 20 -0.57 -3.54 1.70
N PRO A 21 0.24 -2.88 0.86
CA PRO A 21 -0.03 -1.53 0.37
C PRO A 21 -1.11 -1.49 -0.71
N GLY A 22 -2.30 -2.01 -0.43
CA GLY A 22 -3.47 -1.85 -1.31
C GLY A 22 -4.05 -0.43 -1.23
N LEU A 23 -4.51 0.13 -2.35
CA LEU A 23 -4.99 1.52 -2.42
C LEU A 23 -6.06 1.83 -1.36
N MET A 24 -7.07 0.98 -1.22
CA MET A 24 -8.13 1.19 -0.22
C MET A 24 -7.58 1.14 1.20
N THR A 25 -6.69 0.18 1.51
CA THR A 25 -6.03 0.08 2.81
C THR A 25 -5.22 1.35 3.11
N LEU A 26 -4.44 1.83 2.12
CA LEU A 26 -3.64 3.06 2.27
C LEU A 26 -4.52 4.29 2.55
N LEU A 27 -5.65 4.43 1.84
CA LEU A 27 -6.59 5.53 2.03
C LEU A 27 -7.27 5.46 3.39
N GLU A 28 -7.82 4.32 3.78
CA GLU A 28 -8.55 4.14 5.04
C GLU A 28 -7.64 4.32 6.26
N VAL A 29 -6.46 3.72 6.25
CA VAL A 29 -5.52 3.86 7.35
C VAL A 29 -4.97 5.29 7.44
N SER A 30 -4.67 5.93 6.31
CA SER A 30 -4.27 7.33 6.32
C SER A 30 -5.39 8.26 6.79
N ALA A 31 -6.64 8.03 6.38
CA ALA A 31 -7.79 8.82 6.84
C ALA A 31 -8.00 8.69 8.36
N SER A 32 -7.84 7.48 8.91
CA SER A 32 -7.92 7.24 10.36
C SER A 32 -6.78 7.88 11.14
N GLY A 33 -5.61 8.06 10.51
CA GLY A 33 -4.38 8.53 11.15
C GLY A 33 -3.74 7.50 12.08
N ARG A 34 -4.08 6.23 11.94
CA ARG A 34 -3.47 5.14 12.69
C ARG A 34 -2.04 4.87 12.25
N PRO A 35 -1.16 4.40 13.14
CA PRO A 35 0.15 3.90 12.75
C PRO A 35 -0.01 2.76 11.75
N PHE A 36 0.77 2.78 10.68
CA PHE A 36 0.69 1.76 9.63
C PHE A 36 2.07 1.28 9.21
N VAL A 37 2.31 -0.01 9.36
CA VAL A 37 3.45 -0.70 8.78
C VAL A 37 3.05 -1.31 7.46
N ARG A 38 3.71 -0.87 6.40
CA ARG A 38 3.52 -1.40 5.05
C ARG A 38 4.40 -2.61 4.86
N LEU A 39 3.78 -3.77 4.69
CA LEU A 39 4.48 -4.99 4.37
C LEU A 39 4.92 -5.00 2.90
N PRO A 40 5.93 -5.79 2.52
CA PRO A 40 6.42 -5.86 1.15
C PRO A 40 5.31 -6.19 0.16
N PRO A 41 5.21 -5.49 -0.99
CA PRO A 41 4.15 -5.72 -1.97
C PRO A 41 4.27 -7.09 -2.63
N GLN A 42 3.15 -7.77 -2.87
CA GLN A 42 3.12 -9.11 -3.44
C GLN A 42 2.72 -9.14 -4.93
N ASN A 43 2.34 -7.99 -5.48
CA ASN A 43 1.91 -7.87 -6.87
C ASN A 43 2.28 -6.51 -7.44
N VAL A 44 2.14 -6.36 -8.75
CA VAL A 44 2.48 -5.14 -9.50
C VAL A 44 1.72 -3.92 -8.99
N ALA A 45 0.42 -4.05 -8.74
CA ALA A 45 -0.38 -2.94 -8.21
C ALA A 45 0.16 -2.45 -6.86
N GLY A 46 0.53 -3.37 -5.96
CA GLY A 46 1.15 -3.04 -4.68
C GLY A 46 2.49 -2.32 -4.84
N VAL A 47 3.35 -2.74 -5.80
CA VAL A 47 4.63 -2.06 -6.10
C VAL A 47 4.39 -0.62 -6.52
N VAL A 48 3.47 -0.39 -7.48
CA VAL A 48 3.14 0.95 -7.98
C VAL A 48 2.53 1.83 -6.89
N GLN A 49 1.61 1.27 -6.09
CA GLN A 49 0.95 2.00 -5.02
C GLN A 49 1.92 2.37 -3.90
N THR A 50 2.87 1.48 -3.56
CA THR A 50 3.94 1.79 -2.60
C THR A 50 4.78 2.96 -3.09
N THR A 51 5.20 2.96 -4.35
CA THR A 51 5.98 4.05 -4.94
C THR A 51 5.20 5.37 -4.90
N GLY A 52 3.92 5.36 -5.27
CA GLY A 52 3.06 6.53 -5.20
C GLY A 52 2.86 7.06 -3.78
N PHE A 53 2.65 6.15 -2.83
CA PHE A 53 2.51 6.50 -1.42
C PHE A 53 3.79 7.11 -0.85
N ASN A 54 4.95 6.50 -1.15
CA ASN A 54 6.25 6.97 -0.67
C ASN A 54 6.58 8.40 -1.13
N ARG A 55 6.16 8.79 -2.32
CA ARG A 55 6.32 10.18 -2.82
C ARG A 55 5.57 11.20 -1.99
N ILE A 56 4.48 10.81 -1.34
CA ILE A 56 3.61 11.71 -0.56
C ILE A 56 3.96 11.65 0.93
N GLN A 57 4.15 10.46 1.44
CA GLN A 57 4.26 10.16 2.87
C GLN A 57 5.70 9.95 3.34
N GLY A 58 6.62 9.63 2.41
CA GLY A 58 7.96 9.13 2.70
C GLY A 58 8.01 7.61 2.86
N GLU A 59 9.21 7.06 2.89
CA GLU A 59 9.46 5.61 3.02
C GLU A 59 9.39 5.10 4.47
N ILE A 60 9.08 5.96 5.41
CA ILE A 60 9.04 5.63 6.84
C ILE A 60 8.01 4.54 7.10
N ALA A 61 8.33 3.61 7.99
CA ALA A 61 7.48 2.49 8.39
C ALA A 61 7.09 1.56 7.21
N SER A 62 8.05 1.30 6.34
CA SER A 62 7.90 0.43 5.18
C SER A 62 8.92 -0.71 5.25
N VAL A 63 8.45 -1.92 5.07
CA VAL A 63 9.29 -3.09 4.86
C VAL A 63 9.34 -3.37 3.36
N SER A 64 10.53 -3.54 2.83
CA SER A 64 10.76 -3.79 1.41
C SER A 64 11.29 -5.20 1.17
N TRP A 65 11.10 -5.71 -0.04
CA TRP A 65 11.86 -6.89 -0.45
C TRP A 65 13.34 -6.53 -0.51
N PRO A 66 14.25 -7.45 -0.14
CA PRO A 66 15.67 -7.22 -0.31
C PRO A 66 16.04 -6.82 -1.74
N GLU A 67 17.11 -6.03 -1.86
CA GLU A 67 17.60 -5.55 -3.14
C GLU A 67 17.86 -6.72 -4.10
N GLY A 68 17.44 -6.56 -5.35
CA GLY A 68 17.59 -7.57 -6.40
C GLY A 68 16.53 -8.68 -6.40
N VAL A 69 15.60 -8.73 -5.43
CA VAL A 69 14.48 -9.69 -5.46
C VAL A 69 13.51 -9.35 -6.59
N ILE A 70 13.17 -8.08 -6.76
CA ILE A 70 12.35 -7.60 -7.88
C ILE A 70 13.21 -6.69 -8.75
N ASP A 71 13.40 -7.06 -10.01
CA ASP A 71 13.99 -6.18 -11.02
C ASP A 71 12.91 -5.19 -11.48
N HIS A 72 13.00 -3.95 -11.01
CA HIS A 72 12.03 -2.90 -11.28
C HIS A 72 12.00 -2.46 -12.76
N ASP A 73 13.15 -2.44 -13.43
CA ASP A 73 13.24 -2.05 -14.84
C ASP A 73 12.58 -3.12 -15.72
N TYR A 74 12.86 -4.39 -15.42
CA TYR A 74 12.23 -5.51 -16.11
C TYR A 74 10.72 -5.58 -15.80
N LEU A 75 10.32 -5.28 -14.57
CA LEU A 75 8.90 -5.21 -14.20
C LEU A 75 8.16 -4.13 -15.00
N GLU A 76 8.73 -2.94 -15.17
CA GLU A 76 8.13 -1.86 -15.98
C GLU A 76 8.05 -2.27 -17.45
N TYR A 77 9.06 -2.93 -18.00
CA TYR A 77 9.00 -3.51 -19.35
C TYR A 77 7.82 -4.48 -19.49
N LEU A 78 7.67 -5.43 -18.56
CA LEU A 78 6.58 -6.40 -18.58
C LEU A 78 5.20 -5.76 -18.40
N ARG A 79 5.10 -4.64 -17.67
CA ARG A 79 3.85 -3.89 -17.54
C ARG A 79 3.37 -3.32 -18.88
N ALA A 80 4.28 -2.92 -19.74
CA ALA A 80 3.95 -2.48 -21.09
C ALA A 80 3.39 -3.63 -21.96
N GLU A 81 3.80 -4.88 -21.70
CA GLU A 81 3.25 -6.07 -22.34
C GLU A 81 1.87 -6.48 -21.78
N GLY A 82 1.60 -6.15 -20.51
CA GLY A 82 0.33 -6.38 -19.86
C GLY A 82 0.44 -6.73 -18.37
N GLU A 83 -0.58 -6.32 -17.60
CA GLU A 83 -0.58 -6.50 -16.14
C GLU A 83 -0.52 -7.97 -15.72
N SER A 84 -1.14 -8.88 -16.47
CA SER A 84 -1.11 -10.31 -16.17
C SER A 84 0.28 -10.91 -16.28
N VAL A 85 1.08 -10.45 -17.28
CA VAL A 85 2.46 -10.89 -17.50
C VAL A 85 3.34 -10.39 -16.36
N ALA A 86 3.22 -9.13 -16.03
CA ALA A 86 3.95 -8.51 -14.92
C ALA A 86 3.61 -9.15 -13.56
N ASN A 87 2.35 -9.46 -13.31
CA ASN A 87 1.94 -10.18 -12.10
C ASN A 87 2.51 -11.61 -12.05
N ALA A 88 2.51 -12.33 -13.17
CA ALA A 88 3.10 -13.67 -13.23
C ALA A 88 4.61 -13.64 -12.88
N TYR A 89 5.33 -12.63 -13.37
CA TYR A 89 6.73 -12.41 -12.99
C TYR A 89 6.88 -12.16 -11.49
N CYS A 90 6.11 -11.22 -10.91
CA CYS A 90 6.15 -10.95 -9.48
C CYS A 90 5.93 -12.22 -8.66
N TYR A 91 4.89 -12.98 -8.95
CA TYR A 91 4.60 -14.22 -8.22
C TYR A 91 5.71 -15.27 -8.38
N ALA A 92 6.27 -15.44 -9.58
CA ALA A 92 7.36 -16.39 -9.81
C ALA A 92 8.61 -16.03 -9.01
N VAL A 93 9.01 -14.76 -9.03
CA VAL A 93 10.17 -14.26 -8.30
C VAL A 93 9.98 -14.40 -6.79
N LEU A 94 8.84 -13.96 -6.27
CA LEU A 94 8.54 -14.00 -4.83
C LEU A 94 8.41 -15.44 -4.33
N ASN A 95 7.80 -16.34 -5.10
CA ASN A 95 7.72 -17.75 -4.75
C ASN A 95 9.11 -18.39 -4.72
N SER A 96 9.97 -18.07 -5.69
CA SER A 96 11.35 -18.58 -5.73
C SER A 96 12.16 -18.04 -4.55
N PHE A 97 12.04 -16.77 -4.24
CA PHE A 97 12.71 -16.15 -3.11
C PHE A 97 12.26 -16.78 -1.78
N THR A 98 10.95 -16.90 -1.54
CA THR A 98 10.42 -17.47 -0.30
C THR A 98 10.70 -18.95 -0.16
N ALA A 99 10.72 -19.72 -1.26
CA ALA A 99 11.12 -21.13 -1.24
C ALA A 99 12.61 -21.32 -0.97
N GLY A 100 13.46 -20.39 -1.46
CA GLY A 100 14.90 -20.39 -1.22
C GLY A 100 15.30 -19.90 0.17
N LEU A 101 14.44 -19.14 0.83
CA LEU A 101 14.59 -18.78 2.23
C LEU A 101 14.30 -19.99 3.11
N ALA A 102 15.18 -20.98 3.11
CA ALA A 102 15.17 -22.04 4.11
C ALA A 102 15.34 -21.39 5.49
N TRP A 103 14.28 -20.73 5.96
CA TRP A 103 13.99 -20.35 7.36
C TRP A 103 14.99 -19.42 8.07
N ASP A 104 15.80 -18.63 7.37
CA ASP A 104 16.43 -17.47 8.02
C ASP A 104 15.46 -16.26 7.95
N ASN A 105 14.32 -16.40 8.65
CA ASN A 105 13.26 -15.39 8.69
C ASN A 105 13.67 -14.09 9.41
N ASN A 106 14.91 -13.99 9.90
CA ASN A 106 15.32 -12.90 10.76
C ASN A 106 15.42 -11.56 10.03
N ILE A 107 15.79 -11.54 8.74
CA ILE A 107 15.99 -10.29 8.02
C ILE A 107 14.69 -9.47 7.94
N LEU A 108 13.60 -10.07 7.45
CA LEU A 108 12.31 -9.39 7.37
C LEU A 108 11.70 -9.14 8.76
N TYR A 109 11.98 -10.00 9.74
CA TYR A 109 11.48 -9.83 11.10
C TYR A 109 12.05 -8.59 11.77
N ASP A 110 13.35 -8.38 11.70
CA ASP A 110 14.01 -7.21 12.29
C ASP A 110 13.55 -5.92 11.59
N GLU A 111 13.40 -5.94 10.26
CA GLU A 111 12.84 -4.80 9.51
C GLU A 111 11.39 -4.49 9.92
N VAL A 112 10.55 -5.51 10.15
CA VAL A 112 9.18 -5.31 10.63
C VAL A 112 9.17 -4.68 12.02
N LEU A 113 10.02 -5.14 12.95
CA LEU A 113 10.12 -4.55 14.28
C LEU A 113 10.56 -3.08 14.22
N GLN A 114 11.58 -2.77 13.42
CA GLN A 114 12.00 -1.39 13.22
C GLN A 114 10.89 -0.54 12.60
N ALA A 115 10.18 -1.06 11.59
CA ALA A 115 9.07 -0.36 10.96
C ALA A 115 7.89 -0.12 11.92
N ILE A 116 7.68 -0.98 12.91
CA ILE A 116 6.69 -0.78 13.97
C ILE A 116 7.07 0.42 14.83
N ASP A 117 8.32 0.48 15.30
CA ASP A 117 8.80 1.59 16.11
C ASP A 117 8.72 2.91 15.33
N ASP A 118 9.13 2.91 14.08
CA ASP A 118 9.02 4.06 13.18
C ASP A 118 7.56 4.50 13.00
N ALA A 119 6.64 3.55 12.75
CA ALA A 119 5.22 3.86 12.58
C ALA A 119 4.59 4.51 13.82
N LEU A 120 4.97 4.02 15.00
CA LEU A 120 4.50 4.57 16.27
C LEU A 120 5.06 5.96 16.55
N ALA A 121 6.28 6.25 16.10
CA ALA A 121 6.94 7.54 16.25
C ALA A 121 6.37 8.64 15.34
N ILE A 122 5.74 8.29 14.19
CA ILE A 122 5.20 9.28 13.24
C ILE A 122 4.03 10.05 13.87
N PRO A 123 4.03 11.39 13.87
CA PRO A 123 2.89 12.18 14.32
C PRO A 123 1.62 11.92 13.51
N SER A 124 0.45 11.90 14.14
CA SER A 124 -0.84 11.61 13.50
C SER A 124 -1.17 12.55 12.34
N ILE A 125 -0.73 13.81 12.40
CA ILE A 125 -0.90 14.78 11.31
C ILE A 125 -0.19 14.33 10.03
N ILE A 126 1.01 13.76 10.17
CA ILE A 126 1.79 13.25 9.04
C ILE A 126 1.14 11.99 8.48
N ARG A 127 0.64 11.10 9.34
CA ARG A 127 -0.04 9.86 8.92
C ARG A 127 -1.26 10.12 8.02
N ARG A 128 -1.90 11.28 8.17
CA ARG A 128 -3.07 11.70 7.38
C ARG A 128 -2.73 12.37 6.04
N ASN A 129 -1.46 12.63 5.76
CA ASN A 129 -1.06 13.37 4.56
C ASN A 129 -1.51 12.72 3.26
N PHE A 130 -1.48 11.40 3.16
CA PHE A 130 -1.87 10.70 1.95
C PHE A 130 -3.37 10.92 1.67
N ALA A 131 -4.26 10.63 2.62
CA ALA A 131 -5.68 10.84 2.46
C ALA A 131 -6.04 12.33 2.23
N SER A 132 -5.36 13.25 2.92
CA SER A 132 -5.61 14.69 2.74
C SER A 132 -5.22 15.22 1.37
N ARG A 133 -4.22 14.62 0.71
CA ARG A 133 -3.76 15.02 -0.64
C ARG A 133 -4.48 14.29 -1.76
N THR A 134 -4.81 13.02 -1.55
CA THR A 134 -5.48 12.19 -2.57
C THR A 134 -7.01 12.29 -2.48
N GLY A 135 -7.52 12.75 -1.34
CA GLY A 135 -8.96 12.80 -1.01
C GLY A 135 -9.46 11.48 -0.45
N ASP A 136 -10.19 11.56 0.64
CA ASP A 136 -10.88 10.43 1.30
C ASP A 136 -12.33 10.28 0.84
N ARG A 137 -12.81 11.21 -0.02
CA ARG A 137 -14.19 11.29 -0.52
C ARG A 137 -14.28 11.08 -2.04
N GLY A 138 -13.45 10.22 -2.59
CA GLY A 138 -13.39 10.01 -4.04
C GLY A 138 -14.74 9.68 -4.67
N ALA A 139 -15.57 8.84 -4.04
CA ALA A 139 -16.91 8.52 -4.50
C ALA A 139 -17.85 9.74 -4.50
N GLU A 140 -17.80 10.59 -3.45
CA GLU A 140 -18.59 11.83 -3.37
C GLU A 140 -18.15 12.84 -4.44
N GLN A 141 -16.84 12.98 -4.65
CA GLN A 141 -16.26 13.87 -5.68
C GLN A 141 -16.70 13.45 -7.08
N VAL A 142 -16.63 12.15 -7.39
CA VAL A 142 -17.12 11.60 -8.66
C VAL A 142 -18.62 11.84 -8.81
N ALA A 143 -19.42 11.56 -7.79
CA ALA A 143 -20.87 11.78 -7.84
C ALA A 143 -21.21 13.27 -8.02
N GLN A 144 -20.45 14.17 -7.40
CA GLN A 144 -20.62 15.60 -7.56
C GLN A 144 -20.25 16.07 -8.98
N TYR A 145 -19.15 15.57 -9.53
CA TYR A 145 -18.75 15.85 -10.90
C TYR A 145 -19.78 15.38 -11.92
N VAL A 146 -20.26 14.12 -11.78
CA VAL A 146 -21.29 13.58 -12.68
C VAL A 146 -22.58 14.41 -12.62
N ARG A 147 -23.02 14.80 -11.42
CA ARG A 147 -24.20 15.68 -11.27
C ARG A 147 -24.00 17.02 -11.99
N GLN A 148 -22.81 17.64 -11.85
CA GLN A 148 -22.51 18.91 -12.52
C GLN A 148 -22.54 18.79 -14.04
N GLU A 149 -22.00 17.70 -14.60
CA GLU A 149 -22.00 17.49 -16.04
C GLU A 149 -23.39 17.18 -16.60
N ILE A 150 -24.21 16.42 -15.88
CA ILE A 150 -25.62 16.18 -16.25
C ILE A 150 -26.41 17.51 -16.25
N CYS A 151 -26.23 18.34 -15.24
CA CYS A 151 -26.93 19.64 -15.17
C CYS A 151 -26.50 20.62 -16.25
N LYS A 152 -25.29 20.52 -16.80
CA LYS A 152 -24.85 21.36 -17.94
C LYS A 152 -25.41 20.87 -19.29
N ALA A 153 -25.76 19.60 -19.40
CA ALA A 153 -26.26 18.98 -20.62
C ALA A 153 -27.79 19.09 -20.79
N MET A 154 -28.49 19.55 -19.74
CA MET A 154 -29.93 19.84 -19.75
C MET A 154 -30.18 21.35 -19.98
#